data_86576519811c2f6700d30f987fda2592
#
_entry.id   86576519811c2f6700d30f987fda2592
#
_cell.length_a   1.000
_cell.length_b   1.000
_cell.length_c   1.000
_cell.angle_alpha   90.00
_cell.angle_beta   90.00
_cell.angle_gamma   90.00
#
_symmetry.space_group_name_H-M   'P 1'
#
loop_
_entity.id
_entity.type
_entity.pdbx_description
1 polymer ?
#
loop_
_entity_poly.entity_id
_entity_poly.type
_entity_poly.pdbx_seq_one_letter_code
_entity_poly.pdbx_strand_id
1 'polypeptide(L)'
;MLKRVVPLLFVVFGSTLILSLLLQLLPVGLKDLYIAPGDEASVNEQLKSLGLDGNAFTFYFHWLNDFVRGNFGYIIFPGGGREPVSNRLSTALPISLRLVVYVQIVALLVSIPLGIYTAYRAGRRSDRVISYSLFAAASIPNFVFGLLLAIFVGVQLGWLPPLGYVPPSEDFVEHIKTMILPVLSLAIPTIATYSRLLRSDVIAALREDYVTMAASKGLSNRRILFTHVLRPSSTTLFTSAALNMGALIGGTLVIEQIFAIPGLGSEIGIAIFSRQFFALQSYIALIAVFYVIFNGVIDVVLGFVDPRTRERRNA
;
A
#
# COMPACT_ATOMS: atom_id res chain seq x y z
N MET A 1 10.36 -20.19 9.71
CA MET A 1 9.11 -19.81 9.04
C MET A 1 7.94 -19.69 10.02
N LEU A 2 7.64 -20.69 10.84
CA LEU A 2 6.48 -20.67 11.77
C LEU A 2 6.49 -19.47 12.73
N LYS A 3 7.64 -19.08 13.31
CA LYS A 3 7.79 -17.94 14.24
C LYS A 3 7.44 -16.57 13.62
N ARG A 4 7.30 -16.46 12.29
CA ARG A 4 6.93 -15.22 11.60
C ARG A 4 5.48 -15.23 11.13
N VAL A 5 4.96 -16.39 10.79
CA VAL A 5 3.55 -16.56 10.38
C VAL A 5 2.62 -16.24 11.56
N VAL A 6 2.98 -16.61 12.77
CA VAL A 6 2.17 -16.36 13.98
C VAL A 6 1.89 -14.87 14.22
N PRO A 7 2.91 -13.96 14.26
CA PRO A 7 2.63 -12.52 14.41
C PRO A 7 1.79 -11.95 13.26
N LEU A 8 2.00 -12.43 12.03
CA LEU A 8 1.25 -11.97 10.86
C LEU A 8 -0.23 -12.40 10.93
N LEU A 9 -0.48 -13.65 11.31
CA LEU A 9 -1.84 -14.12 11.57
C LEU A 9 -2.48 -13.30 12.71
N PHE A 10 -1.73 -13.02 13.78
CA PHE A 10 -2.22 -12.21 14.88
C PHE A 10 -2.63 -10.80 14.42
N VAL A 11 -1.89 -10.19 13.50
CA VAL A 11 -2.25 -8.88 12.92
C VAL A 11 -3.56 -8.98 12.12
N VAL A 12 -3.72 -10.00 11.27
CA VAL A 12 -4.95 -10.18 10.49
C VAL A 12 -6.14 -10.43 11.40
N PHE A 13 -6.04 -11.40 12.31
CA PHE A 13 -7.13 -11.73 13.23
C PHE A 13 -7.43 -10.59 14.22
N GLY A 14 -6.39 -9.96 14.75
CA GLY A 14 -6.54 -8.85 15.69
C GLY A 14 -7.20 -7.62 15.07
N SER A 15 -6.75 -7.21 13.88
CA SER A 15 -7.33 -6.05 13.19
C SER A 15 -8.78 -6.28 12.78
N THR A 16 -9.09 -7.46 12.27
CA THR A 16 -10.47 -7.80 11.85
C THR A 16 -11.41 -8.00 13.04
N LEU A 17 -10.91 -8.55 14.15
CA LEU A 17 -11.69 -8.66 15.39
C LEU A 17 -11.98 -7.27 15.98
N ILE A 18 -10.96 -6.41 16.07
CA ILE A 18 -11.15 -5.03 16.54
C ILE A 18 -12.19 -4.31 15.68
N LEU A 19 -12.08 -4.42 14.37
CA LEU A 19 -13.04 -3.81 13.46
C LEU A 19 -14.46 -4.36 13.70
N SER A 20 -14.61 -5.69 13.83
CA SER A 20 -15.90 -6.33 14.08
C SER A 20 -16.54 -5.83 15.40
N LEU A 21 -15.73 -5.66 16.46
CA LEU A 21 -16.18 -5.11 17.73
C LEU A 21 -16.59 -3.63 17.60
N LEU A 22 -15.78 -2.82 16.90
CA LEU A 22 -16.07 -1.41 16.67
C LEU A 22 -17.36 -1.21 15.88
N LEU A 23 -17.63 -2.05 14.88
CA LEU A 23 -18.87 -2.00 14.11
C LEU A 23 -20.13 -2.25 14.96
N GLN A 24 -20.02 -3.05 16.02
CA GLN A 24 -21.12 -3.31 16.92
C GLN A 24 -21.33 -2.22 17.98
N LEU A 25 -20.32 -1.36 18.20
CA LEU A 25 -20.44 -0.20 19.07
C LEU A 25 -21.09 1.02 18.38
N LEU A 26 -21.44 0.89 17.10
CA LEU A 26 -22.13 1.99 16.39
C LEU A 26 -23.48 2.30 17.04
N PRO A 27 -23.85 3.58 17.16
CA PRO A 27 -25.12 4.01 17.78
C PRO A 27 -26.37 3.45 17.09
N VAL A 28 -26.25 3.24 15.76
CA VAL A 28 -27.29 2.54 14.97
C VAL A 28 -26.81 1.09 14.85
N GLY A 29 -27.51 0.16 15.45
CA GLY A 29 -27.17 -1.26 15.42
C GLY A 29 -27.11 -1.78 13.98
N LEU A 30 -26.22 -2.76 13.71
CA LEU A 30 -26.18 -3.43 12.41
C LEU A 30 -27.55 -3.97 12.00
N LYS A 31 -28.35 -4.41 12.97
CA LYS A 31 -29.73 -4.89 12.78
C LYS A 31 -30.62 -3.84 12.13
N ASP A 32 -30.57 -2.62 12.62
CA ASP A 32 -31.43 -1.52 12.13
C ASP A 32 -31.07 -1.05 10.74
N LEU A 33 -29.85 -1.36 10.27
CA LEU A 33 -29.36 -0.95 8.95
C LEU A 33 -29.69 -1.96 7.85
N TYR A 34 -29.71 -3.25 8.19
CA TYR A 34 -29.82 -4.32 7.20
C TYR A 34 -31.14 -5.09 7.20
N ILE A 35 -31.93 -4.88 8.23
CA ILE A 35 -33.21 -5.60 8.39
C ILE A 35 -34.35 -4.67 8.05
N ALA A 36 -35.15 -5.09 7.08
CA ALA A 36 -36.38 -4.38 6.76
C ALA A 36 -37.38 -4.53 7.89
N PRO A 37 -38.17 -3.47 8.21
CA PRO A 37 -39.26 -3.59 9.14
C PRO A 37 -40.26 -4.69 8.69
N GLY A 38 -40.57 -5.60 9.60
CA GLY A 38 -41.46 -6.73 9.33
C GLY A 38 -42.00 -7.37 10.60
N ASP A 39 -42.70 -8.46 10.47
CA ASP A 39 -43.12 -9.28 11.60
C ASP A 39 -41.91 -9.97 12.28
N GLU A 40 -42.03 -10.37 13.53
CA GLU A 40 -40.92 -10.93 14.31
C GLU A 40 -40.28 -12.17 13.66
N ALA A 41 -41.07 -12.97 12.93
CA ALA A 41 -40.58 -14.15 12.25
C ALA A 41 -39.68 -13.82 11.07
N SER A 42 -40.06 -12.86 10.22
CA SER A 42 -39.26 -12.40 9.08
C SER A 42 -37.99 -11.66 9.50
N VAL A 43 -38.06 -10.89 10.58
CA VAL A 43 -36.91 -10.20 11.20
C VAL A 43 -35.91 -11.21 11.73
N ASN A 44 -36.35 -12.23 12.45
CA ASN A 44 -35.48 -13.28 12.99
C ASN A 44 -34.83 -14.13 11.87
N GLU A 45 -35.56 -14.42 10.79
CA GLU A 45 -35.00 -15.13 9.63
C GLU A 45 -33.92 -14.29 8.93
N GLN A 46 -34.13 -13.00 8.74
CA GLN A 46 -33.14 -12.08 8.19
C GLN A 46 -31.91 -11.96 9.09
N LEU A 47 -32.10 -11.82 10.41
CA LEU A 47 -31.02 -11.82 11.41
C LEU A 47 -30.15 -13.07 11.30
N LYS A 48 -30.78 -14.23 11.22
CA LYS A 48 -30.11 -15.52 11.12
C LYS A 48 -29.39 -15.68 9.79
N SER A 49 -29.99 -15.23 8.69
CA SER A 49 -29.37 -15.28 7.34
C SER A 49 -28.14 -14.39 7.23
N LEU A 50 -28.04 -13.34 8.03
CA LEU A 50 -26.90 -12.41 8.09
C LEU A 50 -25.91 -12.73 9.23
N GLY A 51 -26.20 -13.75 10.07
CA GLY A 51 -25.38 -14.10 11.23
C GLY A 51 -25.43 -13.04 12.33
N LEU A 52 -26.47 -12.18 12.37
CA LEU A 52 -26.65 -11.10 13.34
C LEU A 52 -27.50 -11.51 14.56
N ASP A 53 -27.87 -12.77 14.65
CA ASP A 53 -28.68 -13.35 15.72
C ASP A 53 -27.91 -13.60 17.02
N GLY A 54 -26.56 -13.56 16.97
CA GLY A 54 -25.66 -13.80 18.08
C GLY A 54 -25.02 -12.55 18.67
N ASN A 55 -24.01 -12.77 19.50
CA ASN A 55 -23.15 -11.72 20.03
C ASN A 55 -22.00 -11.39 19.04
N ALA A 56 -21.19 -10.34 19.38
CA ALA A 56 -20.05 -9.88 18.59
C ALA A 56 -19.08 -10.99 18.16
N PHE A 57 -18.81 -11.92 19.05
CA PHE A 57 -17.89 -13.02 18.79
C PHE A 57 -18.50 -14.05 17.86
N THR A 58 -19.77 -14.39 18.05
CA THR A 58 -20.49 -15.32 17.15
C THR A 58 -20.52 -14.76 15.73
N PHE A 59 -20.85 -13.46 15.56
CA PHE A 59 -20.80 -12.77 14.28
C PHE A 59 -19.41 -12.82 13.66
N TYR A 60 -18.36 -12.49 14.42
CA TYR A 60 -16.99 -12.52 13.93
C TYR A 60 -16.55 -13.90 13.44
N PHE A 61 -16.83 -14.95 14.21
CA PHE A 61 -16.44 -16.32 13.83
C PHE A 61 -17.25 -16.86 12.65
N HIS A 62 -18.52 -16.49 12.51
CA HIS A 62 -19.31 -16.80 11.31
C HIS A 62 -18.72 -16.12 10.09
N TRP A 63 -18.49 -14.81 10.14
CA TRP A 63 -17.85 -14.07 9.07
C TRP A 63 -16.46 -14.63 8.73
N LEU A 64 -15.64 -14.94 9.72
CA LEU A 64 -14.30 -15.49 9.51
C LEU A 64 -14.33 -16.84 8.79
N ASN A 65 -15.24 -17.73 9.19
CA ASN A 65 -15.43 -19.03 8.54
C ASN A 65 -15.85 -18.86 7.07
N ASP A 66 -16.72 -17.92 6.78
CA ASP A 66 -17.14 -17.58 5.42
C ASP A 66 -15.98 -16.97 4.61
N PHE A 67 -15.25 -16.04 5.20
CA PHE A 67 -14.10 -15.39 4.59
C PHE A 67 -13.02 -16.41 4.17
N VAL A 68 -12.67 -17.34 5.06
CA VAL A 68 -11.68 -18.40 4.77
C VAL A 68 -12.15 -19.34 3.65
N ARG A 69 -13.47 -19.52 3.48
CA ARG A 69 -14.06 -20.30 2.38
C ARG A 69 -14.20 -19.51 1.08
N GLY A 70 -13.75 -18.24 1.05
CA GLY A 70 -13.85 -17.35 -0.13
C GLY A 70 -15.20 -16.64 -0.28
N ASN A 71 -16.06 -16.73 0.71
CA ASN A 71 -17.28 -15.94 0.76
C ASN A 71 -17.00 -14.62 1.51
N PHE A 72 -16.82 -13.53 0.74
CA PHE A 72 -16.49 -12.20 1.26
C PHE A 72 -17.74 -11.40 1.65
N GLY A 73 -18.92 -12.00 1.63
CA GLY A 73 -20.19 -11.36 1.92
C GLY A 73 -20.79 -10.62 0.73
N TYR A 74 -21.75 -9.76 1.02
CA TYR A 74 -22.57 -9.08 0.03
C TYR A 74 -22.62 -7.58 0.31
N ILE A 75 -22.74 -6.80 -0.77
CA ILE A 75 -23.16 -5.40 -0.75
C ILE A 75 -24.69 -5.43 -0.87
N ILE A 76 -25.38 -4.74 0.04
CA ILE A 76 -26.84 -4.72 0.10
C ILE A 76 -27.33 -3.38 -0.39
N PHE A 77 -28.17 -3.38 -1.43
CA PHE A 77 -28.75 -2.16 -1.99
C PHE A 77 -30.09 -1.83 -1.37
N PRO A 78 -30.46 -0.54 -1.32
CA PRO A 78 -31.83 -0.14 -0.99
C PRO A 78 -32.81 -0.83 -1.95
N GLY A 79 -33.79 -1.57 -1.40
CA GLY A 79 -34.73 -2.38 -2.22
C GLY A 79 -34.40 -3.88 -2.23
N GLY A 80 -33.43 -4.34 -1.46
CA GLY A 80 -33.18 -5.78 -1.21
C GLY A 80 -32.27 -6.49 -2.22
N GLY A 81 -31.74 -5.77 -3.22
CA GLY A 81 -30.72 -6.32 -4.12
C GLY A 81 -29.42 -6.64 -3.39
N ARG A 82 -28.77 -7.77 -3.74
CA ARG A 82 -27.47 -8.16 -3.17
C ARG A 82 -26.45 -8.40 -4.29
N GLU A 83 -25.26 -7.83 -4.14
CA GLU A 83 -24.11 -8.08 -5.02
C GLU A 83 -22.99 -8.73 -4.23
N PRO A 84 -22.41 -9.86 -4.67
CA PRO A 84 -21.25 -10.45 -4.00
C PRO A 84 -20.07 -9.48 -3.98
N VAL A 85 -19.41 -9.34 -2.82
CA VAL A 85 -18.20 -8.52 -2.67
C VAL A 85 -17.09 -8.99 -3.60
N SER A 86 -17.02 -10.29 -3.91
CA SER A 86 -16.05 -10.87 -4.85
C SER A 86 -16.06 -10.22 -6.23
N ASN A 87 -17.22 -9.77 -6.72
CA ASN A 87 -17.33 -9.12 -8.03
C ASN A 87 -16.60 -7.79 -8.04
N ARG A 88 -16.86 -6.95 -7.04
CA ARG A 88 -16.16 -5.66 -6.87
C ARG A 88 -14.67 -5.86 -6.62
N LEU A 89 -14.33 -6.85 -5.81
CA LEU A 89 -12.94 -7.17 -5.49
C LEU A 89 -12.13 -7.56 -6.73
N SER A 90 -12.70 -8.40 -7.61
CA SER A 90 -12.01 -8.87 -8.81
C SER A 90 -11.62 -7.74 -9.78
N THR A 91 -12.36 -6.64 -9.78
CA THR A 91 -12.09 -5.45 -10.59
C THR A 91 -11.21 -4.44 -9.86
N ALA A 92 -11.49 -4.16 -8.60
CA ALA A 92 -10.84 -3.10 -7.84
C ALA A 92 -9.41 -3.47 -7.38
N LEU A 93 -9.19 -4.71 -6.96
CA LEU A 93 -7.88 -5.15 -6.45
C LEU A 93 -6.75 -5.03 -7.49
N PRO A 94 -6.89 -5.49 -8.74
CA PRO A 94 -5.84 -5.32 -9.76
C PRO A 94 -5.51 -3.85 -10.04
N ILE A 95 -6.47 -2.94 -9.89
CA ILE A 95 -6.27 -1.51 -10.10
C ILE A 95 -5.39 -0.93 -8.99
N SER A 96 -5.71 -1.20 -7.72
CA SER A 96 -4.90 -0.77 -6.58
C SER A 96 -3.49 -1.35 -6.62
N LEU A 97 -3.36 -2.64 -6.93
CA LEU A 97 -2.04 -3.28 -7.06
C LEU A 97 -1.20 -2.66 -8.17
N ARG A 98 -1.81 -2.31 -9.30
CA ARG A 98 -1.15 -1.60 -10.40
C ARG A 98 -0.66 -0.23 -9.96
N LEU A 99 -1.47 0.53 -9.24
CA LEU A 99 -1.07 1.82 -8.69
C LEU A 99 0.15 1.67 -7.76
N VAL A 100 0.12 0.72 -6.83
CA VAL A 100 1.25 0.44 -5.91
C VAL A 100 2.53 0.08 -6.68
N VAL A 101 2.42 -0.77 -7.70
CA VAL A 101 3.56 -1.18 -8.54
C VAL A 101 4.13 0.03 -9.30
N TYR A 102 3.29 0.87 -9.89
CA TYR A 102 3.76 2.08 -10.60
C TYR A 102 4.45 3.05 -9.66
N VAL A 103 3.89 3.30 -8.48
CA VAL A 103 4.51 4.11 -7.43
C VAL A 103 5.88 3.57 -7.07
N GLN A 104 5.99 2.25 -6.85
CA GLN A 104 7.23 1.61 -6.45
C GLN A 104 8.32 1.68 -7.55
N ILE A 105 7.92 1.45 -8.80
CA ILE A 105 8.83 1.56 -9.95
C ILE A 105 9.37 3.00 -10.07
N VAL A 106 8.48 4.00 -10.06
CA VAL A 106 8.88 5.41 -10.17
C VAL A 106 9.75 5.82 -8.98
N ALA A 107 9.37 5.40 -7.78
CA ALA A 107 10.13 5.71 -6.58
C ALA A 107 11.55 5.15 -6.63
N LEU A 108 11.75 3.90 -7.04
CA LEU A 108 13.07 3.29 -7.17
C LEU A 108 13.88 3.90 -8.32
N LEU A 109 13.28 4.09 -9.49
CA LEU A 109 13.95 4.67 -10.66
C LEU A 109 14.50 6.07 -10.40
N VAL A 110 13.80 6.87 -9.59
CA VAL A 110 14.22 8.25 -9.28
C VAL A 110 15.11 8.28 -8.04
N SER A 111 14.80 7.51 -7.00
CA SER A 111 15.56 7.57 -5.74
C SER A 111 16.98 7.02 -5.86
N ILE A 112 17.21 6.00 -6.68
CA ILE A 112 18.54 5.41 -6.84
C ILE A 112 19.55 6.42 -7.43
N PRO A 113 19.30 7.05 -8.59
CA PRO A 113 20.23 8.05 -9.10
C PRO A 113 20.36 9.27 -8.19
N LEU A 114 19.26 9.74 -7.55
CA LEU A 114 19.31 10.87 -6.61
C LEU A 114 20.13 10.54 -5.36
N GLY A 115 19.94 9.35 -4.76
CA GLY A 115 20.69 8.91 -3.59
C GLY A 115 22.18 8.82 -3.86
N ILE A 116 22.56 8.22 -5.01
CA ILE A 116 23.95 8.15 -5.46
C ILE A 116 24.51 9.54 -5.71
N TYR A 117 23.81 10.37 -6.46
CA TYR A 117 24.28 11.72 -6.79
C TYR A 117 24.53 12.57 -5.54
N THR A 118 23.58 12.58 -4.62
CA THR A 118 23.69 13.34 -3.35
C THR A 118 24.76 12.78 -2.44
N ALA A 119 25.02 11.47 -2.44
CA ALA A 119 26.11 10.86 -1.68
C ALA A 119 27.49 11.33 -2.22
N TYR A 120 27.71 11.29 -3.53
CA TYR A 120 28.97 11.78 -4.14
C TYR A 120 29.19 13.29 -4.01
N ARG A 121 28.11 14.04 -3.84
CA ARG A 121 28.13 15.49 -3.63
C ARG A 121 27.94 15.88 -2.16
N ALA A 122 28.13 14.95 -1.24
CA ALA A 122 27.88 15.15 0.18
C ALA A 122 28.54 16.43 0.69
N GLY A 123 27.76 17.29 1.37
CA GLY A 123 28.18 18.60 1.89
C GLY A 123 28.23 19.75 0.88
N ARG A 124 28.08 19.50 -0.42
CA ARG A 124 28.02 20.55 -1.46
C ARG A 124 26.61 21.21 -1.50
N ARG A 125 26.54 22.38 -2.17
CA ARG A 125 25.27 23.11 -2.33
C ARG A 125 24.18 22.27 -3.01
N SER A 126 24.53 21.52 -4.06
CA SER A 126 23.59 20.62 -4.76
C SER A 126 22.99 19.55 -3.86
N ASP A 127 23.83 18.90 -3.04
CA ASP A 127 23.34 17.92 -2.06
C ASP A 127 22.36 18.57 -1.06
N ARG A 128 22.71 19.73 -0.52
CA ARG A 128 21.84 20.45 0.42
C ARG A 128 20.51 20.86 -0.21
N VAL A 129 20.51 21.44 -1.40
CA VAL A 129 19.28 21.85 -2.09
C VAL A 129 18.37 20.66 -2.35
N ILE A 130 18.89 19.56 -2.93
CA ILE A 130 18.11 18.36 -3.21
C ILE A 130 17.56 17.77 -1.91
N SER A 131 18.42 17.62 -0.88
CA SER A 131 18.00 17.04 0.40
C SER A 131 16.91 17.86 1.09
N TYR A 132 17.01 19.20 1.08
CA TYR A 132 15.98 20.08 1.65
C TYR A 132 14.69 20.06 0.83
N SER A 133 14.76 20.02 -0.51
CA SER A 133 13.58 19.91 -1.35
C SER A 133 12.85 18.57 -1.13
N LEU A 134 13.59 17.47 -1.05
CA LEU A 134 13.03 16.16 -0.74
C LEU A 134 12.42 16.11 0.67
N PHE A 135 13.08 16.72 1.65
CA PHE A 135 12.55 16.82 3.01
C PHE A 135 11.25 17.63 3.05
N ALA A 136 11.22 18.77 2.38
CA ALA A 136 10.01 19.60 2.27
C ALA A 136 8.87 18.84 1.60
N ALA A 137 9.15 18.13 0.50
CA ALA A 137 8.17 17.31 -0.18
C ALA A 137 7.64 16.14 0.70
N ALA A 138 8.51 15.49 1.48
CA ALA A 138 8.12 14.43 2.40
C ALA A 138 7.33 14.93 3.63
N SER A 139 7.39 16.23 3.94
CA SER A 139 6.64 16.82 5.05
C SER A 139 5.18 17.10 4.71
N ILE A 140 4.82 17.07 3.42
CA ILE A 140 3.45 17.27 2.97
C ILE A 140 2.73 15.91 2.99
N PRO A 141 1.55 15.79 3.61
CA PRO A 141 0.76 14.55 3.53
C PRO A 141 0.43 14.19 2.08
N ASN A 142 0.51 12.91 1.74
CA ASN A 142 0.32 12.41 0.36
C ASN A 142 -0.98 12.91 -0.30
N PHE A 143 -2.07 12.92 0.47
CA PHE A 143 -3.37 13.35 -0.03
C PHE A 143 -3.44 14.86 -0.31
N VAL A 144 -2.77 15.68 0.51
CA VAL A 144 -2.66 17.14 0.26
C VAL A 144 -1.84 17.37 -1.02
N PHE A 145 -0.72 16.64 -1.15
CA PHE A 145 0.11 16.73 -2.35
C PHE A 145 -0.65 16.29 -3.60
N GLY A 146 -1.45 15.20 -3.50
CA GLY A 146 -2.32 14.72 -4.57
C GLY A 146 -3.35 15.76 -4.99
N LEU A 147 -4.02 16.40 -4.03
CA LEU A 147 -4.99 17.45 -4.29
C LEU A 147 -4.34 18.66 -4.97
N LEU A 148 -3.16 19.08 -4.50
CA LEU A 148 -2.41 20.17 -5.14
C LEU A 148 -2.04 19.83 -6.59
N LEU A 149 -1.56 18.62 -6.87
CA LEU A 149 -1.26 18.17 -8.23
C LEU A 149 -2.52 18.14 -9.11
N ALA A 150 -3.63 17.63 -8.61
CA ALA A 150 -4.90 17.60 -9.35
C ALA A 150 -5.37 19.04 -9.71
N ILE A 151 -5.30 19.97 -8.76
CA ILE A 151 -5.72 21.36 -8.99
C ILE A 151 -4.74 22.09 -9.93
N PHE A 152 -3.44 22.10 -9.61
CA PHE A 152 -2.50 22.91 -10.37
C PHE A 152 -2.17 22.30 -11.73
N VAL A 153 -1.81 21.03 -11.78
CA VAL A 153 -1.38 20.37 -13.03
C VAL A 153 -2.58 19.93 -13.85
N GLY A 154 -3.60 19.38 -13.18
CA GLY A 154 -4.80 18.88 -13.86
C GLY A 154 -5.76 19.98 -14.29
N VAL A 155 -6.22 20.82 -13.35
CA VAL A 155 -7.28 21.80 -13.64
C VAL A 155 -6.71 23.12 -14.18
N GLN A 156 -5.71 23.72 -13.52
CA GLN A 156 -5.25 25.06 -13.93
C GLN A 156 -4.38 25.02 -15.19
N LEU A 157 -3.45 24.07 -15.28
CA LEU A 157 -2.56 23.94 -16.44
C LEU A 157 -3.18 23.09 -17.56
N GLY A 158 -4.12 22.20 -17.24
CA GLY A 158 -4.75 21.28 -18.21
C GLY A 158 -3.77 20.29 -18.87
N TRP A 159 -2.62 20.01 -18.23
CA TRP A 159 -1.60 19.15 -18.82
C TRP A 159 -1.96 17.67 -18.74
N LEU A 160 -2.63 17.26 -17.66
CA LEU A 160 -2.99 15.87 -17.37
C LEU A 160 -4.43 15.81 -16.85
N PRO A 161 -5.14 14.69 -17.06
CA PRO A 161 -6.47 14.50 -16.49
C PRO A 161 -6.44 14.64 -14.96
N PRO A 162 -7.26 15.52 -14.36
CA PRO A 162 -7.29 15.70 -12.91
C PRO A 162 -7.97 14.55 -12.17
N LEU A 163 -8.89 13.85 -12.84
CA LEU A 163 -9.71 12.77 -12.29
C LEU A 163 -9.96 11.70 -13.34
N GLY A 164 -10.30 10.50 -12.89
CA GLY A 164 -10.72 9.40 -13.73
C GLY A 164 -9.65 8.31 -13.91
N TYR A 165 -10.10 7.20 -14.45
CA TYR A 165 -9.27 6.03 -14.70
C TYR A 165 -9.66 5.43 -16.06
N VAL A 166 -8.70 5.22 -16.91
CA VAL A 166 -8.86 4.50 -18.17
C VAL A 166 -8.13 3.16 -18.05
N PRO A 167 -8.81 2.02 -18.32
CA PRO A 167 -8.14 0.71 -18.31
C PRO A 167 -7.04 0.63 -19.37
N PRO A 168 -5.89 -0.01 -19.11
CA PRO A 168 -4.82 -0.13 -20.08
C PRO A 168 -5.19 -0.97 -21.32
N SER A 169 -6.26 -1.76 -21.22
CA SER A 169 -6.83 -2.54 -22.31
C SER A 169 -7.66 -1.70 -23.30
N GLU A 170 -8.13 -0.54 -22.90
CA GLU A 170 -8.91 0.38 -23.75
C GLU A 170 -7.99 1.36 -24.45
N ASP A 171 -7.19 2.11 -23.72
CA ASP A 171 -6.18 3.04 -24.24
C ASP A 171 -4.99 3.11 -23.28
N PHE A 172 -3.85 2.57 -23.71
CA PHE A 172 -2.64 2.55 -22.90
C PHE A 172 -2.05 3.94 -22.66
N VAL A 173 -2.11 4.84 -23.66
CA VAL A 173 -1.55 6.20 -23.54
C VAL A 173 -2.40 7.01 -22.57
N GLU A 174 -3.72 6.96 -22.71
CA GLU A 174 -4.63 7.66 -21.81
C GLU A 174 -4.57 7.06 -20.39
N HIS A 175 -4.42 5.73 -20.27
CA HIS A 175 -4.16 5.08 -18.99
C HIS A 175 -2.95 5.67 -18.27
N ILE A 176 -1.82 5.81 -18.97
CA ILE A 176 -0.61 6.41 -18.37
C ILE A 176 -0.88 7.86 -17.96
N LYS A 177 -1.54 8.67 -18.78
CA LYS A 177 -1.86 10.07 -18.42
C LYS A 177 -2.71 10.16 -17.14
N THR A 178 -3.75 9.32 -17.03
CA THR A 178 -4.61 9.31 -15.85
C THR A 178 -3.89 8.81 -14.59
N MET A 179 -2.83 7.99 -14.74
CA MET A 179 -2.08 7.43 -13.62
C MET A 179 -0.90 8.30 -13.16
N ILE A 180 -0.42 9.30 -13.96
CA ILE A 180 0.75 10.12 -13.59
C ILE A 180 0.53 10.88 -12.27
N LEU A 181 -0.56 11.62 -12.14
CA LEU A 181 -0.80 12.44 -10.94
C LEU A 181 -0.98 11.60 -9.67
N PRO A 182 -1.81 10.53 -9.67
CA PRO A 182 -1.91 9.62 -8.53
C PRO A 182 -0.56 8.98 -8.15
N VAL A 183 0.19 8.52 -9.14
CA VAL A 183 1.52 7.92 -8.92
C VAL A 183 2.49 8.92 -8.32
N LEU A 184 2.57 10.14 -8.84
CA LEU A 184 3.46 11.18 -8.31
C LEU A 184 3.09 11.58 -6.88
N SER A 185 1.80 11.60 -6.55
CA SER A 185 1.31 11.93 -5.21
C SER A 185 1.87 11.00 -4.13
N LEU A 186 2.00 9.71 -4.44
CA LEU A 186 2.56 8.69 -3.55
C LEU A 186 4.08 8.52 -3.72
N ALA A 187 4.57 8.67 -4.95
CA ALA A 187 5.98 8.43 -5.25
C ALA A 187 6.90 9.51 -4.68
N ILE A 188 6.52 10.79 -4.69
CA ILE A 188 7.42 11.89 -4.28
C ILE A 188 7.87 11.77 -2.82
N PRO A 189 6.98 11.56 -1.82
CA PRO A 189 7.42 11.31 -0.45
C PRO A 189 8.22 10.02 -0.29
N THR A 190 7.89 9.01 -1.08
CA THR A 190 8.62 7.72 -1.10
C THR A 190 10.03 7.89 -1.67
N ILE A 191 10.20 8.66 -2.77
CA ILE A 191 11.49 9.04 -3.35
C ILE A 191 12.37 9.74 -2.30
N ALA A 192 11.80 10.66 -1.54
CA ALA A 192 12.53 11.38 -0.50
C ALA A 192 13.11 10.42 0.57
N THR A 193 12.29 9.48 1.01
CA THR A 193 12.70 8.47 1.99
C THR A 193 13.79 7.54 1.45
N TYR A 194 13.58 7.00 0.25
CA TYR A 194 14.51 6.05 -0.38
C TYR A 194 15.84 6.71 -0.76
N SER A 195 15.80 7.92 -1.32
CA SER A 195 17.02 8.66 -1.64
C SER A 195 17.87 8.93 -0.42
N ARG A 196 17.26 9.29 0.71
CA ARG A 196 17.96 9.56 1.97
C ARG A 196 18.59 8.29 2.55
N LEU A 197 17.86 7.16 2.52
CA LEU A 197 18.39 5.87 2.98
C LEU A 197 19.61 5.47 2.14
N LEU A 198 19.46 5.44 0.81
CA LEU A 198 20.54 5.06 -0.09
C LEU A 198 21.75 6.00 0.03
N ARG A 199 21.50 7.33 0.12
CA ARG A 199 22.55 8.32 0.33
C ARG A 199 23.38 8.01 1.58
N SER A 200 22.73 7.72 2.69
CA SER A 200 23.39 7.39 3.96
C SER A 200 24.29 6.16 3.82
N ASP A 201 23.74 5.11 3.25
CA ASP A 201 24.45 3.83 3.09
C ASP A 201 25.61 3.92 2.08
N VAL A 202 25.42 4.67 0.99
CA VAL A 202 26.51 4.93 0.01
C VAL A 202 27.63 5.73 0.66
N ILE A 203 27.34 6.78 1.46
CA ILE A 203 28.37 7.54 2.17
C ILE A 203 29.13 6.65 3.15
N ALA A 204 28.45 5.78 3.88
CA ALA A 204 29.09 4.84 4.80
C ALA A 204 29.99 3.86 4.04
N ALA A 205 29.48 3.24 2.98
CA ALA A 205 30.24 2.28 2.17
C ALA A 205 31.48 2.90 1.48
N LEU A 206 31.40 4.18 1.05
CA LEU A 206 32.54 4.88 0.45
C LEU A 206 33.71 5.11 1.42
N ARG A 207 33.49 4.99 2.74
CA ARG A 207 34.52 5.15 3.78
C ARG A 207 35.18 3.83 4.19
N GLU A 208 34.69 2.73 3.68
CA GLU A 208 35.18 1.38 4.03
C GLU A 208 36.56 1.07 3.38
N ASP A 209 37.37 0.30 4.07
CA ASP A 209 38.73 -0.05 3.65
C ASP A 209 38.79 -0.77 2.31
N TYR A 210 37.78 -1.60 2.00
CA TYR A 210 37.72 -2.30 0.70
C TYR A 210 37.57 -1.35 -0.49
N VAL A 211 36.95 -0.19 -0.30
CA VAL A 211 36.82 0.85 -1.34
C VAL A 211 38.18 1.52 -1.56
N THR A 212 38.88 1.87 -0.48
CA THR A 212 40.24 2.42 -0.53
C THR A 212 41.21 1.44 -1.20
N MET A 213 41.12 0.16 -0.89
CA MET A 213 41.91 -0.89 -1.51
C MET A 213 41.59 -1.02 -3.02
N ALA A 214 40.30 -0.98 -3.41
CA ALA A 214 39.89 -1.04 -4.81
C ALA A 214 40.43 0.16 -5.61
N ALA A 215 40.43 1.37 -5.03
CA ALA A 215 41.00 2.57 -5.63
C ALA A 215 42.53 2.45 -5.78
N SER A 216 43.23 1.93 -4.78
CA SER A 216 44.69 1.70 -4.83
C SER A 216 45.08 0.67 -5.91
N LYS A 217 44.18 -0.24 -6.29
CA LYS A 217 44.37 -1.18 -7.41
C LYS A 217 44.05 -0.56 -8.77
N GLY A 218 43.76 0.75 -8.83
CA GLY A 218 43.51 1.47 -10.07
C GLY A 218 42.11 1.24 -10.68
N LEU A 219 41.14 0.74 -9.92
CA LEU A 219 39.77 0.58 -10.39
C LEU A 219 39.11 1.97 -10.58
N SER A 220 38.39 2.14 -11.71
CA SER A 220 37.66 3.38 -11.98
C SER A 220 36.52 3.60 -10.96
N ASN A 221 36.21 4.86 -10.65
CA ASN A 221 35.13 5.24 -9.74
C ASN A 221 33.78 4.61 -10.10
N ARG A 222 33.48 4.48 -11.41
CA ARG A 222 32.28 3.80 -11.88
C ARG A 222 32.27 2.32 -11.49
N ARG A 223 33.39 1.61 -11.69
CA ARG A 223 33.50 0.19 -11.33
C ARG A 223 33.42 0.00 -9.83
N ILE A 224 34.07 0.86 -9.05
CA ILE A 224 33.96 0.84 -7.59
C ILE A 224 32.50 1.03 -7.15
N LEU A 225 31.81 2.04 -7.71
CA LEU A 225 30.41 2.31 -7.39
C LEU A 225 29.51 1.10 -7.64
N PHE A 226 29.46 0.61 -8.87
CA PHE A 226 28.49 -0.43 -9.27
C PHE A 226 28.84 -1.82 -8.72
N THR A 227 30.11 -2.14 -8.54
CA THR A 227 30.55 -3.48 -8.10
C THR A 227 30.72 -3.59 -6.60
N HIS A 228 31.22 -2.54 -5.93
CA HIS A 228 31.64 -2.62 -4.53
C HIS A 228 30.78 -1.80 -3.57
N VAL A 229 30.23 -0.66 -4.01
CA VAL A 229 29.48 0.25 -3.14
C VAL A 229 27.96 0.02 -3.26
N LEU A 230 27.42 0.05 -4.46
CA LEU A 230 25.96 0.04 -4.66
C LEU A 230 25.32 -1.27 -4.17
N ARG A 231 25.96 -2.39 -4.40
CA ARG A 231 25.40 -3.70 -4.01
C ARG A 231 25.17 -3.82 -2.49
N PRO A 232 26.16 -3.56 -1.60
CA PRO A 232 25.91 -3.58 -0.16
C PRO A 232 24.98 -2.45 0.31
N SER A 233 25.09 -1.23 -0.27
CA SER A 233 24.28 -0.08 0.12
C SER A 233 22.81 -0.18 -0.29
N SER A 234 22.48 -0.97 -1.32
CA SER A 234 21.09 -1.11 -1.78
C SER A 234 20.26 -2.09 -0.95
N THR A 235 20.87 -2.89 -0.07
CA THR A 235 20.14 -3.87 0.75
C THR A 235 19.09 -3.21 1.63
N THR A 236 19.47 -2.14 2.34
CA THR A 236 18.54 -1.37 3.20
C THR A 236 17.44 -0.72 2.38
N LEU A 237 17.78 -0.16 1.21
CA LEU A 237 16.81 0.42 0.29
C LEU A 237 15.77 -0.62 -0.15
N PHE A 238 16.20 -1.78 -0.65
CA PHE A 238 15.26 -2.81 -1.12
C PHE A 238 14.42 -3.39 0.02
N THR A 239 14.99 -3.54 1.21
CA THR A 239 14.23 -3.93 2.40
C THR A 239 13.15 -2.91 2.74
N SER A 240 13.50 -1.62 2.74
CA SER A 240 12.54 -0.54 3.00
C SER A 240 11.49 -0.44 1.91
N ALA A 241 11.90 -0.58 0.64
CA ALA A 241 11.00 -0.57 -0.52
C ALA A 241 9.95 -1.66 -0.42
N ALA A 242 10.38 -2.80 0.00
CA ALA A 242 9.61 -3.98 0.22
C ALA A 242 8.56 -3.80 1.32
N LEU A 243 8.97 -3.34 2.50
CA LEU A 243 8.05 -3.04 3.61
C LEU A 243 7.05 -1.93 3.23
N ASN A 244 7.51 -0.94 2.46
CA ASN A 244 6.66 0.16 2.01
C ASN A 244 5.55 -0.28 1.04
N MET A 245 5.75 -1.33 0.24
CA MET A 245 4.69 -1.86 -0.64
C MET A 245 3.43 -2.24 0.15
N GLY A 246 3.60 -2.90 1.29
CA GLY A 246 2.48 -3.21 2.17
C GLY A 246 1.78 -1.96 2.73
N ALA A 247 2.57 -0.96 3.15
CA ALA A 247 2.03 0.31 3.64
C ALA A 247 1.33 1.12 2.54
N LEU A 248 1.82 1.07 1.30
CA LEU A 248 1.21 1.73 0.15
C LEU A 248 -0.20 1.22 -0.13
N ILE A 249 -0.49 -0.07 0.06
CA ILE A 249 -1.84 -0.62 -0.15
C ILE A 249 -2.88 0.10 0.74
N GLY A 250 -2.53 0.38 2.00
CA GLY A 250 -3.37 1.21 2.87
C GLY A 250 -3.34 2.71 2.51
N GLY A 251 -2.18 3.18 2.00
CA GLY A 251 -1.97 4.59 1.62
C GLY A 251 -2.66 5.00 0.32
N THR A 252 -2.98 4.06 -0.58
CA THR A 252 -3.68 4.37 -1.83
C THR A 252 -5.12 4.78 -1.62
N LEU A 253 -5.75 4.41 -0.49
CA LEU A 253 -7.17 4.62 -0.21
C LEU A 253 -7.63 6.06 -0.50
N VAL A 254 -6.96 7.04 0.10
CA VAL A 254 -7.35 8.46 -0.05
C VAL A 254 -7.01 8.97 -1.44
N ILE A 255 -5.92 8.50 -2.04
CA ILE A 255 -5.50 8.89 -3.40
C ILE A 255 -6.49 8.35 -4.44
N GLU A 256 -6.95 7.11 -4.31
CA GLU A 256 -7.97 6.54 -5.19
C GLU A 256 -9.28 7.32 -5.13
N GLN A 257 -9.68 7.79 -3.95
CA GLN A 257 -10.85 8.66 -3.78
C GLN A 257 -10.65 10.03 -4.46
N ILE A 258 -9.50 10.67 -4.24
CA ILE A 258 -9.21 12.01 -4.80
C ILE A 258 -9.22 11.97 -6.33
N PHE A 259 -8.61 10.94 -6.92
CA PHE A 259 -8.46 10.83 -8.37
C PHE A 259 -9.59 10.02 -9.06
N ALA A 260 -10.62 9.62 -8.32
CA ALA A 260 -11.72 8.79 -8.81
C ALA A 260 -11.25 7.50 -9.50
N ILE A 261 -10.26 6.83 -8.91
CA ILE A 261 -9.74 5.54 -9.38
C ILE A 261 -10.59 4.44 -8.74
N PRO A 262 -11.22 3.52 -9.53
CA PRO A 262 -12.10 2.49 -8.99
C PRO A 262 -11.30 1.30 -8.42
N GLY A 263 -10.45 1.58 -7.45
CA GLY A 263 -9.64 0.60 -6.74
C GLY A 263 -10.24 0.17 -5.41
N LEU A 264 -9.52 -0.70 -4.69
CA LEU A 264 -9.95 -1.25 -3.41
C LEU A 264 -10.14 -0.18 -2.32
N GLY A 265 -9.30 0.87 -2.34
CA GLY A 265 -9.45 2.01 -1.44
C GLY A 265 -10.73 2.81 -1.71
N SER A 266 -11.09 2.95 -2.99
CA SER A 266 -12.36 3.58 -3.39
C SER A 266 -13.56 2.75 -2.91
N GLU A 267 -13.52 1.42 -3.06
CA GLU A 267 -14.57 0.53 -2.56
C GLU A 267 -14.71 0.58 -1.03
N ILE A 268 -13.59 0.70 -0.30
CA ILE A 268 -13.61 0.91 1.16
C ILE A 268 -14.29 2.24 1.50
N GLY A 269 -13.95 3.32 0.81
CA GLY A 269 -14.59 4.61 1.00
C GLY A 269 -16.10 4.54 0.75
N ILE A 270 -16.51 3.95 -0.35
CA ILE A 270 -17.94 3.73 -0.68
C ILE A 270 -18.61 2.90 0.42
N ALA A 271 -17.99 1.81 0.87
CA ALA A 271 -18.53 0.95 1.92
C ALA A 271 -18.71 1.70 3.25
N ILE A 272 -17.81 2.61 3.62
CA ILE A 272 -17.93 3.46 4.81
C ILE A 272 -19.12 4.41 4.68
N PHE A 273 -19.19 5.17 3.60
CA PHE A 273 -20.25 6.17 3.39
C PHE A 273 -21.65 5.53 3.20
N SER A 274 -21.69 4.37 2.52
CA SER A 274 -22.93 3.62 2.30
C SER A 274 -23.24 2.65 3.44
N ARG A 275 -22.46 2.64 4.53
CA ARG A 275 -22.64 1.77 5.71
C ARG A 275 -22.66 0.27 5.37
N GLN A 276 -21.89 -0.15 4.35
CA GLN A 276 -21.78 -1.55 3.92
C GLN A 276 -20.74 -2.30 4.77
N PHE A 277 -21.06 -2.54 6.03
CA PHE A 277 -20.08 -3.02 7.02
C PHE A 277 -19.57 -4.44 6.76
N PHE A 278 -20.38 -5.32 6.18
CA PHE A 278 -19.93 -6.66 5.76
C PHE A 278 -18.86 -6.57 4.68
N ALA A 279 -19.10 -5.74 3.66
CA ALA A 279 -18.12 -5.49 2.60
C ALA A 279 -16.86 -4.81 3.16
N LEU A 280 -17.03 -3.80 4.03
CA LEU A 280 -15.93 -3.08 4.68
C LEU A 280 -15.01 -4.04 5.46
N GLN A 281 -15.58 -4.94 6.26
CA GLN A 281 -14.82 -5.91 7.03
C GLN A 281 -14.01 -6.82 6.12
N SER A 282 -14.58 -7.28 5.03
CA SER A 282 -13.90 -8.14 4.07
C SER A 282 -12.81 -7.40 3.28
N TYR A 283 -13.03 -6.15 2.87
CA TYR A 283 -12.00 -5.35 2.21
C TYR A 283 -10.79 -5.09 3.13
N ILE A 284 -11.02 -4.74 4.39
CA ILE A 284 -9.94 -4.51 5.35
C ILE A 284 -9.18 -5.82 5.66
N ALA A 285 -9.89 -6.94 5.79
CA ALA A 285 -9.27 -8.25 5.96
C ALA A 285 -8.36 -8.61 4.78
N LEU A 286 -8.82 -8.35 3.56
CA LEU A 286 -8.05 -8.59 2.35
C LEU A 286 -6.79 -7.72 2.29
N ILE A 287 -6.88 -6.44 2.63
CA ILE A 287 -5.69 -5.58 2.75
C ILE A 287 -4.69 -6.17 3.74
N ALA A 288 -5.16 -6.62 4.90
CA ALA A 288 -4.30 -7.24 5.91
C ALA A 288 -3.66 -8.54 5.39
N VAL A 289 -4.41 -9.39 4.68
CA VAL A 289 -3.89 -10.61 4.04
C VAL A 289 -2.84 -10.27 2.97
N PHE A 290 -3.13 -9.30 2.08
CA PHE A 290 -2.16 -8.87 1.07
C PHE A 290 -0.91 -8.27 1.70
N TYR A 291 -1.04 -7.45 2.74
CA TYR A 291 0.09 -6.95 3.50
C TYR A 291 0.99 -8.08 4.01
N VAL A 292 0.39 -9.13 4.58
CA VAL A 292 1.10 -10.32 5.06
C VAL A 292 1.79 -11.08 3.92
N ILE A 293 1.07 -11.31 2.81
CA ILE A 293 1.61 -12.01 1.63
C ILE A 293 2.79 -11.23 1.05
N PHE A 294 2.65 -9.92 0.85
CA PHE A 294 3.72 -9.08 0.32
C PHE A 294 4.95 -9.11 1.22
N ASN A 295 4.80 -8.92 2.53
CA ASN A 295 5.91 -9.01 3.46
C ASN A 295 6.58 -10.39 3.44
N GLY A 296 5.78 -11.47 3.33
CA GLY A 296 6.29 -12.84 3.23
C GLY A 296 7.11 -13.06 1.95
N VAL A 297 6.60 -12.62 0.79
CA VAL A 297 7.31 -12.71 -0.51
C VAL A 297 8.62 -11.93 -0.46
N ILE A 298 8.57 -10.73 0.10
CA ILE A 298 9.74 -9.87 0.26
C ILE A 298 10.81 -10.50 1.13
N ASP A 299 10.43 -11.08 2.25
CA ASP A 299 11.34 -11.80 3.13
C ASP A 299 12.05 -12.96 2.42
N VAL A 300 11.35 -13.63 1.51
CA VAL A 300 11.93 -14.69 0.67
C VAL A 300 12.90 -14.08 -0.35
N VAL A 301 12.51 -13.02 -1.06
CA VAL A 301 13.36 -12.35 -2.05
C VAL A 301 14.62 -11.78 -1.41
N LEU A 302 14.52 -11.12 -0.24
CA LEU A 302 15.67 -10.61 0.49
C LEU A 302 16.61 -11.72 0.94
N GLY A 303 16.10 -12.89 1.32
CA GLY A 303 16.91 -14.06 1.65
C GLY A 303 17.73 -14.60 0.47
N PHE A 304 17.32 -14.32 -0.78
CA PHE A 304 18.07 -14.64 -1.99
C PHE A 304 19.09 -13.54 -2.34
N VAL A 305 18.76 -12.28 -2.12
CA VAL A 305 19.60 -11.12 -2.46
C VAL A 305 20.76 -10.94 -1.46
N ASP A 306 20.49 -11.17 -0.18
CA ASP A 306 21.50 -11.07 0.90
C ASP A 306 21.57 -12.34 1.74
N PRO A 307 22.50 -13.27 1.43
CA PRO A 307 22.71 -14.51 2.19
C PRO A 307 23.09 -14.28 3.67
N ARG A 308 23.69 -13.12 4.02
CA ARG A 308 24.09 -12.79 5.40
C ARG A 308 22.89 -12.61 6.32
N THR A 309 21.74 -12.25 5.79
CA THR A 309 20.49 -12.21 6.55
C THR A 309 20.00 -13.61 6.96
N ARG A 310 20.50 -14.66 6.30
CA ARG A 310 20.19 -16.06 6.62
C ARG A 310 20.93 -16.54 7.89
N GLU A 311 22.15 -16.11 8.13
CA GLU A 311 22.96 -16.55 9.26
C GLU A 311 22.50 -15.94 10.59
N ARG A 312 22.09 -14.67 10.61
CA ARG A 312 21.46 -14.05 11.79
C ARG A 312 20.08 -14.62 12.12
N ARG A 313 19.49 -15.41 11.24
CA ARG A 313 18.19 -16.08 11.41
C ARG A 313 18.27 -17.41 12.16
N ASN A 314 19.44 -18.05 12.20
CA ASN A 314 19.66 -19.37 12.81
C ASN A 314 20.35 -19.28 14.18
N ALA A 315 20.75 -18.09 14.60
CA ALA A 315 21.24 -17.78 15.94
C ALA A 315 20.12 -17.13 16.78
#